data_8980a2a1d6665a02f06dfecf8868025a
#
_entry.id   8980a2a1d6665a02f06dfecf8868025a
#
_cell.length_a   1.000
_cell.length_b   1.000
_cell.length_c   1.000
_cell.angle_alpha   90.00
_cell.angle_beta   90.00
_cell.angle_gamma   90.00
#
_symmetry.space_group_name_H-M   'P 1'
#
loop_
_entity.id
_entity.type
_entity.pdbx_description
1 polymer ?
#
loop_
_entity_poly.entity_id
_entity_poly.type
_entity_poly.pdbx_seq_one_letter_code
_entity_poly.pdbx_strand_id
1 'polypeptide(L)'
;MQLLTFGLNHRTAPVSLREKAAFTSEQLPGAVRSLVSSGSVAEAAIVSTCNRTEIYCHQNSTRPDQVFEWLCNYGQLDAANLDTATYCLPGEEAVQHAFRVASGLDSLVLGEPQILGQMKSAFTTAYKAGATGKILNRLFQHTFSVAKQVRTETLIGANTVSVAFAAVDLARRIFSKLTDQTVLLIGAGETIELVARYCRDSGVNHIIVANRSIERAQTLADGHNSEAISLAGIADRLHEADIVVASTASTLPIVGKGTVERALKIRRHKPVLMIDLAVPRDIEPEVRSLRDVFLYTVDDLEEIVEKNIGSRREAADDAEKIIDLQVIRFMRWFRSLKSIPTILAIRGQIDALQDSELRQAQRRIENGENPGEVLEAFARTLSRKFAHAPSQALKHADEDGNGALIDAARKLFKLPD
;
A
#
# COMPACT_ATOMS: atom_id res chain seq x y z
N MET A 1 -7.24 18.05 -8.72
CA MET A 1 -6.17 17.15 -8.27
C MET A 1 -6.55 16.63 -6.88
N GLN A 2 -6.81 15.35 -6.74
CA GLN A 2 -7.16 14.70 -5.48
C GLN A 2 -6.42 13.37 -5.35
N LEU A 3 -5.77 13.15 -4.22
CA LEU A 3 -5.31 11.83 -3.81
C LEU A 3 -6.49 11.07 -3.20
N LEU A 4 -6.54 9.77 -3.46
CA LEU A 4 -7.58 8.89 -2.96
C LEU A 4 -6.96 7.55 -2.61
N THR A 5 -7.36 7.00 -1.46
CA THR A 5 -7.21 5.58 -1.14
C THR A 5 -8.58 4.97 -1.07
N PHE A 6 -8.83 3.97 -1.91
CA PHE A 6 -10.07 3.22 -1.95
C PHE A 6 -9.77 1.75 -1.73
N GLY A 7 -10.54 1.07 -0.89
CA GLY A 7 -10.30 -0.34 -0.67
C GLY A 7 -11.12 -0.96 0.45
N LEU A 8 -10.75 -2.18 0.78
CA LEU A 8 -11.29 -2.97 1.88
C LEU A 8 -10.15 -3.66 2.64
N ASN A 9 -10.36 -3.92 3.92
CA ASN A 9 -9.38 -4.61 4.75
C ASN A 9 -10.06 -5.58 5.74
N HIS A 10 -9.25 -6.23 6.57
CA HIS A 10 -9.71 -7.19 7.58
C HIS A 10 -10.73 -6.65 8.58
N ARG A 11 -10.77 -5.32 8.80
CA ARG A 11 -11.76 -4.68 9.70
C ARG A 11 -13.09 -4.41 9.02
N THR A 12 -13.08 -4.18 7.71
CA THR A 12 -14.28 -3.78 6.96
C THR A 12 -14.93 -4.92 6.21
N ALA A 13 -14.17 -5.97 5.87
CA ALA A 13 -14.61 -7.06 5.01
C ALA A 13 -14.26 -8.44 5.57
N PRO A 14 -15.22 -9.40 5.57
CA PRO A 14 -14.94 -10.79 5.93
C PRO A 14 -13.98 -11.46 4.92
N VAL A 15 -13.32 -12.55 5.34
CA VAL A 15 -12.36 -13.30 4.48
C VAL A 15 -12.95 -13.63 3.11
N SER A 16 -14.20 -14.11 3.08
CA SER A 16 -14.87 -14.51 1.84
C SER A 16 -15.02 -13.39 0.80
N LEU A 17 -15.13 -12.13 1.24
CA LEU A 17 -15.17 -10.96 0.36
C LEU A 17 -13.77 -10.52 -0.02
N ARG A 18 -12.81 -10.56 0.92
CA ARG A 18 -11.40 -10.26 0.65
C ARG A 18 -10.80 -11.21 -0.38
N GLU A 19 -11.12 -12.52 -0.30
CA GLU A 19 -10.73 -13.54 -1.28
C GLU A 19 -11.17 -13.18 -2.70
N LYS A 20 -12.41 -12.72 -2.84
CA LYS A 20 -12.96 -12.32 -4.15
C LYS A 20 -12.36 -11.02 -4.69
N ALA A 21 -11.99 -10.10 -3.80
CA ALA A 21 -11.40 -8.81 -4.16
C ALA A 21 -9.87 -8.87 -4.30
N ALA A 22 -9.23 -10.00 -3.95
CA ALA A 22 -7.78 -10.15 -4.01
C ALA A 22 -7.27 -10.24 -5.45
N PHE A 23 -6.11 -9.63 -5.70
CA PHE A 23 -5.39 -9.72 -6.98
C PHE A 23 -4.14 -10.58 -6.80
N THR A 24 -3.94 -11.52 -7.71
CA THR A 24 -2.68 -12.26 -7.78
C THR A 24 -1.56 -11.38 -8.34
N SER A 25 -0.31 -11.74 -8.08
CA SER A 25 0.86 -11.04 -8.62
C SER A 25 0.88 -10.97 -10.15
N GLU A 26 0.28 -11.95 -10.82
CA GLU A 26 0.16 -12.01 -12.28
C GLU A 26 -0.92 -11.05 -12.82
N GLN A 27 -2.00 -10.85 -12.07
CA GLN A 27 -3.10 -9.96 -12.44
C GLN A 27 -2.78 -8.48 -12.22
N LEU A 28 -2.00 -8.15 -11.18
CA LEU A 28 -1.71 -6.78 -10.76
C LEU A 28 -1.24 -5.85 -11.91
N PRO A 29 -0.28 -6.23 -12.78
CA PRO A 29 0.17 -5.34 -13.85
C PRO A 29 -0.93 -5.01 -14.86
N GLY A 30 -1.81 -5.97 -15.15
CA GLY A 30 -2.98 -5.80 -16.03
C GLY A 30 -4.04 -4.92 -15.39
N ALA A 31 -4.36 -5.17 -14.13
CA ALA A 31 -5.35 -4.42 -13.36
C ALA A 31 -4.99 -2.93 -13.25
N VAL A 32 -3.75 -2.61 -12.88
CA VAL A 32 -3.31 -1.20 -12.75
C VAL A 32 -3.38 -0.46 -14.09
N ARG A 33 -2.93 -1.11 -15.18
CA ARG A 33 -3.04 -0.53 -16.53
C ARG A 33 -4.49 -0.31 -16.94
N SER A 34 -5.37 -1.29 -16.69
CA SER A 34 -6.80 -1.18 -16.97
C SER A 34 -7.42 0.01 -16.26
N LEU A 35 -7.11 0.21 -14.97
CA LEU A 35 -7.65 1.30 -14.18
C LEU A 35 -7.20 2.67 -14.72
N VAL A 36 -5.93 2.84 -15.06
CA VAL A 36 -5.42 4.10 -15.64
C VAL A 36 -5.98 4.31 -17.05
N SER A 37 -6.06 3.26 -17.86
CA SER A 37 -6.57 3.35 -19.25
C SER A 37 -8.08 3.63 -19.30
N SER A 38 -8.85 3.36 -18.25
CA SER A 38 -10.27 3.73 -18.18
C SER A 38 -10.48 5.25 -18.13
N GLY A 39 -9.43 6.02 -17.86
CA GLY A 39 -9.51 7.48 -17.69
C GLY A 39 -10.05 7.93 -16.33
N SER A 40 -10.43 6.99 -15.46
CA SER A 40 -10.96 7.28 -14.14
C SER A 40 -9.90 7.91 -13.22
N VAL A 41 -8.64 7.53 -13.39
CA VAL A 41 -7.50 8.02 -12.60
C VAL A 41 -6.32 8.34 -13.50
N ALA A 42 -5.47 9.31 -13.09
CA ALA A 42 -4.24 9.65 -13.79
C ALA A 42 -3.06 8.77 -13.37
N GLU A 43 -3.06 8.32 -12.13
CA GLU A 43 -2.04 7.44 -11.54
C GLU A 43 -2.71 6.43 -10.61
N ALA A 44 -2.22 5.20 -10.58
CA ALA A 44 -2.75 4.15 -9.70
C ALA A 44 -1.67 3.17 -9.24
N ALA A 45 -1.84 2.64 -8.04
CA ALA A 45 -1.13 1.47 -7.52
C ALA A 45 -2.11 0.63 -6.69
N ILE A 46 -2.04 -0.70 -6.78
CA ILE A 46 -2.91 -1.63 -6.07
C ILE A 46 -2.05 -2.43 -5.09
N VAL A 47 -2.39 -2.35 -3.81
CA VAL A 47 -1.84 -3.17 -2.73
C VAL A 47 -2.83 -4.28 -2.44
N SER A 48 -2.49 -5.52 -2.76
CA SER A 48 -3.32 -6.70 -2.48
C SER A 48 -2.51 -7.68 -1.64
N THR A 49 -3.02 -7.98 -0.45
CA THR A 49 -2.41 -8.87 0.55
C THR A 49 -3.48 -9.77 1.14
N CYS A 50 -3.14 -10.67 2.08
CA CYS A 50 -4.14 -11.45 2.80
C CYS A 50 -5.15 -10.60 3.60
N ASN A 51 -4.75 -9.38 4.02
CA ASN A 51 -5.52 -8.56 4.93
C ASN A 51 -6.17 -7.34 4.29
N ARG A 52 -5.80 -6.98 3.05
CA ARG A 52 -6.34 -5.80 2.36
C ARG A 52 -6.21 -5.86 0.87
N THR A 53 -7.16 -5.23 0.20
CA THR A 53 -7.05 -4.82 -1.20
C THR A 53 -7.34 -3.33 -1.27
N GLU A 54 -6.32 -2.54 -1.58
CA GLU A 54 -6.37 -1.08 -1.59
C GLU A 54 -5.83 -0.52 -2.90
N ILE A 55 -6.53 0.47 -3.42
CA ILE A 55 -6.18 1.24 -4.62
C ILE A 55 -5.76 2.63 -4.16
N TYR A 56 -4.49 2.94 -4.31
CA TYR A 56 -3.93 4.28 -4.13
C TYR A 56 -3.93 4.97 -5.48
N CYS A 57 -4.62 6.09 -5.61
CA CYS A 57 -4.72 6.75 -6.91
C CYS A 57 -4.72 8.28 -6.81
N HIS A 58 -4.38 8.89 -7.94
CA HIS A 58 -4.48 10.31 -8.15
C HIS A 58 -5.51 10.58 -9.24
N GLN A 59 -6.52 11.40 -8.92
CA GLN A 59 -7.60 11.78 -9.82
C GLN A 59 -7.52 13.26 -10.20
N ASN A 60 -7.84 13.55 -11.45
CA ASN A 60 -8.07 14.93 -11.92
C ASN A 60 -9.52 15.38 -11.68
N SER A 61 -10.46 14.44 -11.53
CA SER A 61 -11.87 14.65 -11.22
C SER A 61 -12.22 14.30 -9.78
N THR A 62 -13.36 14.76 -9.28
CA THR A 62 -13.85 14.49 -7.92
C THR A 62 -14.91 13.38 -7.89
N ARG A 63 -14.75 12.33 -8.70
CA ARG A 63 -15.70 11.21 -8.77
C ARG A 63 -15.08 9.92 -8.22
N PRO A 64 -15.13 9.68 -6.89
CA PRO A 64 -14.64 8.44 -6.29
C PRO A 64 -15.41 7.20 -6.77
N ASP A 65 -16.67 7.35 -7.17
CA ASP A 65 -17.54 6.28 -7.66
C ASP A 65 -16.94 5.52 -8.85
N GLN A 66 -16.12 6.17 -9.68
CA GLN A 66 -15.48 5.52 -10.84
C GLN A 66 -14.48 4.43 -10.45
N VAL A 67 -13.78 4.58 -9.33
CA VAL A 67 -12.85 3.56 -8.82
C VAL A 67 -13.63 2.36 -8.27
N PHE A 68 -14.74 2.63 -7.59
CA PHE A 68 -15.67 1.61 -7.11
C PHE A 68 -16.27 0.81 -8.27
N GLU A 69 -16.84 1.50 -9.28
CA GLU A 69 -17.40 0.86 -10.47
C GLU A 69 -16.35 0.03 -11.22
N TRP A 70 -15.12 0.54 -11.35
CA TRP A 70 -14.04 -0.20 -11.96
C TRP A 70 -13.73 -1.48 -11.18
N LEU A 71 -13.65 -1.42 -9.83
CA LEU A 71 -13.36 -2.59 -9.00
C LEU A 71 -14.46 -3.64 -9.09
N CYS A 72 -15.74 -3.22 -9.08
CA CYS A 72 -16.87 -4.12 -9.28
C CYS A 72 -16.80 -4.85 -10.62
N ASN A 73 -16.56 -4.09 -11.70
CA ASN A 73 -16.56 -4.64 -13.06
C ASN A 73 -15.34 -5.54 -13.31
N TYR A 74 -14.15 -5.10 -12.88
CA TYR A 74 -12.90 -5.85 -13.08
C TYR A 74 -12.86 -7.13 -12.26
N GLY A 75 -13.30 -7.07 -11.00
CA GLY A 75 -13.34 -8.20 -10.08
C GLY A 75 -14.61 -9.07 -10.21
N GLN A 76 -15.58 -8.67 -11.04
CA GLN A 76 -16.91 -9.32 -11.12
C GLN A 76 -17.57 -9.41 -9.72
N LEU A 77 -17.45 -8.34 -8.93
CA LEU A 77 -17.93 -8.29 -7.56
C LEU A 77 -19.35 -7.73 -7.50
N ASP A 78 -20.15 -8.24 -6.57
CA ASP A 78 -21.48 -7.69 -6.29
C ASP A 78 -21.36 -6.33 -5.59
N ALA A 79 -21.89 -5.28 -6.23
CA ALA A 79 -21.81 -3.92 -5.76
C ALA A 79 -22.44 -3.73 -4.36
N ALA A 80 -23.55 -4.42 -4.06
CA ALA A 80 -24.22 -4.28 -2.77
C ALA A 80 -23.38 -4.80 -1.61
N ASN A 81 -22.69 -5.91 -1.81
CA ASN A 81 -21.78 -6.49 -0.80
C ASN A 81 -20.48 -5.69 -0.66
N LEU A 82 -20.02 -5.09 -1.75
CA LEU A 82 -18.77 -4.33 -1.76
C LEU A 82 -18.95 -2.94 -1.12
N ASP A 83 -20.08 -2.26 -1.36
CA ASP A 83 -20.36 -0.91 -0.88
C ASP A 83 -20.27 -0.81 0.65
N THR A 84 -20.83 -1.78 1.36
CA THR A 84 -20.81 -1.81 2.83
C THR A 84 -19.45 -2.17 3.43
N ALA A 85 -18.55 -2.74 2.63
CA ALA A 85 -17.27 -3.25 3.08
C ALA A 85 -16.08 -2.39 2.64
N THR A 86 -16.29 -1.41 1.76
CA THR A 86 -15.23 -0.55 1.25
C THR A 86 -15.18 0.79 1.98
N TYR A 87 -14.00 1.38 2.01
CA TYR A 87 -13.77 2.75 2.46
C TYR A 87 -13.13 3.57 1.34
N CYS A 88 -13.38 4.86 1.41
CA CYS A 88 -12.86 5.86 0.49
C CYS A 88 -12.26 7.01 1.30
N LEU A 89 -10.96 7.15 1.27
CA LEU A 89 -10.19 8.13 2.04
C LEU A 89 -9.63 9.19 1.08
N PRO A 90 -10.11 10.44 1.12
CA PRO A 90 -9.64 11.49 0.23
C PRO A 90 -8.50 12.32 0.84
N GLY A 91 -7.62 12.83 0.00
CA GLY A 91 -6.66 13.89 0.33
C GLY A 91 -5.71 13.53 1.46
N GLU A 92 -5.83 14.23 2.58
CA GLU A 92 -4.98 14.07 3.75
C GLU A 92 -5.15 12.72 4.43
N GLU A 93 -6.39 12.22 4.49
CA GLU A 93 -6.72 10.90 5.03
C GLU A 93 -6.04 9.77 4.21
N ALA A 94 -6.00 9.89 2.88
CA ALA A 94 -5.30 8.94 2.03
C ALA A 94 -3.80 8.89 2.32
N VAL A 95 -3.18 10.03 2.56
CA VAL A 95 -1.75 10.12 2.88
C VAL A 95 -1.47 9.54 4.25
N GLN A 96 -2.27 9.90 5.25
CA GLN A 96 -2.16 9.39 6.62
C GLN A 96 -2.30 7.87 6.63
N HIS A 97 -3.32 7.35 5.94
CA HIS A 97 -3.56 5.92 5.82
C HIS A 97 -2.37 5.19 5.17
N ALA A 98 -1.82 5.72 4.07
CA ALA A 98 -0.63 5.13 3.45
C ALA A 98 0.56 5.02 4.42
N PHE A 99 0.79 6.04 5.24
CA PHE A 99 1.86 6.05 6.23
C PHE A 99 1.58 5.06 7.36
N ARG A 100 0.35 4.99 7.86
CA ARG A 100 -0.10 4.03 8.89
C ARG A 100 0.06 2.59 8.43
N VAL A 101 -0.41 2.28 7.21
CA VAL A 101 -0.31 0.95 6.62
C VAL A 101 1.15 0.52 6.48
N ALA A 102 2.01 1.36 5.87
CA ALA A 102 3.42 1.03 5.69
C ALA A 102 4.20 0.89 7.00
N SER A 103 3.77 1.60 8.04
CA SER A 103 4.35 1.52 9.38
C SER A 103 3.85 0.30 10.18
N GLY A 104 2.85 -0.42 9.66
CA GLY A 104 2.22 -1.57 10.32
C GLY A 104 1.23 -1.18 11.42
N LEU A 105 0.79 0.10 11.50
CA LEU A 105 -0.19 0.55 12.49
C LEU A 105 -1.63 0.15 12.15
N ASP A 106 -1.86 -0.17 10.88
CA ASP A 106 -3.14 -0.67 10.38
C ASP A 106 -3.05 -2.14 9.95
N SER A 107 -2.04 -2.86 10.37
CA SER A 107 -1.90 -4.31 10.15
C SER A 107 -2.64 -5.09 11.22
N LEU A 108 -3.04 -6.33 10.89
CA LEU A 108 -3.64 -7.30 11.81
C LEU A 108 -2.76 -7.44 13.07
N VAL A 109 -1.47 -7.48 12.86
CA VAL A 109 -0.47 -7.45 13.94
C VAL A 109 0.26 -6.14 13.90
N LEU A 110 0.10 -5.33 14.95
CA LEU A 110 0.69 -4.02 15.06
C LEU A 110 2.22 -4.06 14.90
N GLY A 111 2.74 -3.32 13.91
CA GLY A 111 4.18 -3.26 13.61
C GLY A 111 4.69 -4.38 12.71
N GLU A 112 3.83 -5.14 12.03
CA GLU A 112 4.23 -6.22 11.12
C GLU A 112 5.22 -5.73 10.05
N PRO A 113 6.42 -6.37 9.92
CA PRO A 113 7.43 -5.91 8.98
C PRO A 113 7.10 -6.17 7.51
N GLN A 114 6.26 -7.19 7.24
CA GLN A 114 5.96 -7.66 5.89
C GLN A 114 5.19 -6.64 5.04
N ILE A 115 4.29 -5.86 5.66
CA ILE A 115 3.45 -4.89 4.92
C ILE A 115 4.27 -3.84 4.17
N LEU A 116 5.40 -3.40 4.73
CA LEU A 116 6.29 -2.46 4.04
C LEU A 116 6.89 -3.08 2.78
N GLY A 117 7.30 -4.35 2.84
CA GLY A 117 7.79 -5.12 1.69
C GLY A 117 6.70 -5.26 0.61
N GLN A 118 5.49 -5.62 1.03
CA GLN A 118 4.33 -5.77 0.13
C GLN A 118 3.97 -4.44 -0.56
N MET A 119 3.97 -3.32 0.17
CA MET A 119 3.75 -1.99 -0.42
C MET A 119 4.85 -1.59 -1.42
N LYS A 120 6.11 -1.91 -1.14
CA LYS A 120 7.22 -1.69 -2.09
C LYS A 120 7.05 -2.53 -3.36
N SER A 121 6.63 -3.78 -3.23
CA SER A 121 6.36 -4.68 -4.37
C SER A 121 5.20 -4.16 -5.22
N ALA A 122 4.11 -3.74 -4.59
CA ALA A 122 2.94 -3.14 -5.26
C ALA A 122 3.33 -1.87 -6.03
N PHE A 123 4.07 -0.97 -5.40
CA PHE A 123 4.59 0.23 -6.05
C PHE A 123 5.51 -0.10 -7.23
N THR A 124 6.43 -1.07 -7.06
CA THR A 124 7.34 -1.49 -8.13
C THR A 124 6.57 -2.05 -9.33
N THR A 125 5.52 -2.83 -9.08
CA THR A 125 4.63 -3.38 -10.11
C THR A 125 3.90 -2.26 -10.86
N ALA A 126 3.31 -1.31 -10.14
CA ALA A 126 2.63 -0.16 -10.74
C ALA A 126 3.59 0.74 -11.54
N TYR A 127 4.80 0.97 -11.03
CA TYR A 127 5.84 1.74 -11.71
C TYR A 127 6.28 1.07 -13.02
N LYS A 128 6.56 -0.23 -12.99
CA LYS A 128 6.93 -1.02 -14.20
C LYS A 128 5.78 -1.09 -15.21
N ALA A 129 4.54 -1.04 -14.73
CA ALA A 129 3.36 -1.00 -15.60
C ALA A 129 3.12 0.39 -16.25
N GLY A 130 3.89 1.42 -15.88
CA GLY A 130 3.70 2.80 -16.35
C GLY A 130 2.47 3.49 -15.76
N ALA A 131 1.95 3.00 -14.64
CA ALA A 131 0.72 3.48 -14.03
C ALA A 131 0.96 4.53 -12.92
N THR A 132 2.20 4.85 -12.61
CA THR A 132 2.55 5.86 -11.61
C THR A 132 3.21 7.08 -12.27
N GLY A 133 2.98 8.26 -11.71
CA GLY A 133 3.58 9.51 -12.14
C GLY A 133 4.22 10.25 -10.96
N LYS A 134 4.31 11.57 -11.07
CA LYS A 134 4.98 12.42 -10.10
C LYS A 134 4.38 12.32 -8.69
N ILE A 135 3.07 12.17 -8.59
CA ILE A 135 2.35 12.26 -7.32
C ILE A 135 2.48 10.95 -6.54
N LEU A 136 2.13 9.80 -7.14
CA LEU A 136 2.26 8.51 -6.47
C LEU A 136 3.72 8.14 -6.23
N ASN A 137 4.64 8.44 -7.15
CA ASN A 137 6.06 8.23 -6.92
C ASN A 137 6.53 8.96 -5.64
N ARG A 138 6.13 10.22 -5.47
CA ARG A 138 6.47 11.00 -4.26
C ARG A 138 5.77 10.45 -3.02
N LEU A 139 4.48 10.07 -3.11
CA LEU A 139 3.73 9.49 -2.01
C LEU A 139 4.43 8.22 -1.50
N PHE A 140 4.69 7.25 -2.37
CA PHE A 140 5.27 5.98 -1.96
C PHE A 140 6.71 6.12 -1.43
N GLN A 141 7.56 6.95 -2.05
CA GLN A 141 8.90 7.22 -1.54
C GLN A 141 8.86 7.87 -0.14
N HIS A 142 7.96 8.82 0.07
CA HIS A 142 7.76 9.44 1.38
C HIS A 142 7.22 8.42 2.39
N THR A 143 6.23 7.61 2.01
CA THR A 143 5.66 6.51 2.80
C THR A 143 6.75 5.56 3.29
N PHE A 144 7.66 5.15 2.42
CA PHE A 144 8.76 4.25 2.80
C PHE A 144 9.75 4.90 3.77
N SER A 145 10.00 6.20 3.60
CA SER A 145 10.84 6.97 4.53
C SER A 145 10.20 7.08 5.91
N VAL A 146 8.89 7.40 5.96
CA VAL A 146 8.12 7.49 7.21
C VAL A 146 8.08 6.15 7.94
N ALA A 147 7.78 5.08 7.23
CA ALA A 147 7.76 3.74 7.81
C ALA A 147 9.13 3.33 8.40
N LYS A 148 10.23 3.72 7.74
CA LYS A 148 11.58 3.52 8.28
C LYS A 148 11.81 4.36 9.53
N GLN A 149 11.41 5.63 9.52
CA GLN A 149 11.54 6.55 10.66
C GLN A 149 10.77 6.03 11.88
N VAL A 150 9.49 5.66 11.71
CA VAL A 150 8.64 5.09 12.76
C VAL A 150 9.30 3.85 13.38
N ARG A 151 9.81 2.94 12.57
CA ARG A 151 10.47 1.73 13.06
C ARG A 151 11.78 1.98 13.81
N THR A 152 12.48 3.06 13.47
CA THR A 152 13.77 3.40 14.09
C THR A 152 13.60 4.23 15.36
N GLU A 153 12.59 5.11 15.41
CA GLU A 153 12.40 6.09 16.48
C GLU A 153 11.35 5.64 17.50
N THR A 154 10.59 4.56 17.25
CA THR A 154 9.59 4.04 18.18
C THR A 154 9.78 2.55 18.47
N LEU A 155 9.16 2.07 19.56
CA LEU A 155 9.19 0.65 19.93
C LEU A 155 8.32 -0.24 19.03
N ILE A 156 7.62 0.31 18.04
CA ILE A 156 6.82 -0.46 17.06
C ILE A 156 7.69 -1.47 16.30
N GLY A 157 8.95 -1.13 16.00
CA GLY A 157 9.89 -2.01 15.32
C GLY A 157 10.55 -3.06 16.21
N ALA A 158 10.53 -2.88 17.54
CA ALA A 158 11.31 -3.69 18.46
C ALA A 158 10.62 -5.00 18.89
N ASN A 159 9.29 -5.05 18.86
CA ASN A 159 8.49 -6.19 19.32
C ASN A 159 7.53 -6.69 18.23
N THR A 160 8.07 -7.13 17.12
CA THR A 160 7.27 -7.66 15.99
C THR A 160 6.72 -9.04 16.33
N VAL A 161 5.46 -9.09 16.76
CA VAL A 161 4.68 -10.33 16.68
C VAL A 161 4.13 -10.41 15.25
N SER A 162 4.63 -11.35 14.47
CA SER A 162 4.09 -11.63 13.14
C SER A 162 2.94 -12.63 13.26
N VAL A 163 2.07 -12.69 12.24
CA VAL A 163 1.05 -13.76 12.11
C VAL A 163 1.72 -15.14 12.24
N ALA A 164 2.96 -15.28 11.74
CA ALA A 164 3.77 -16.47 11.90
C ALA A 164 4.10 -16.78 13.37
N PHE A 165 4.42 -15.77 14.18
CA PHE A 165 4.63 -15.96 15.61
C PHE A 165 3.32 -16.35 16.32
N ALA A 166 2.21 -15.68 15.98
CA ALA A 166 0.90 -16.00 16.55
C ALA A 166 0.48 -17.45 16.29
N ALA A 167 0.75 -17.95 15.07
CA ALA A 167 0.50 -19.35 14.73
C ALA A 167 1.28 -20.33 15.60
N VAL A 168 2.57 -20.06 15.83
CA VAL A 168 3.43 -20.91 16.68
C VAL A 168 3.07 -20.76 18.16
N ASP A 169 2.71 -19.56 18.64
CA ASP A 169 2.25 -19.33 20.00
C ASP A 169 0.93 -20.07 20.27
N LEU A 170 -0.01 -20.06 19.32
CA LEU A 170 -1.23 -20.85 19.39
C LEU A 170 -0.91 -22.36 19.52
N ALA A 171 0.02 -22.85 18.71
CA ALA A 171 0.46 -24.23 18.78
C ALA A 171 1.06 -24.58 20.17
N ARG A 172 1.86 -23.67 20.76
CA ARG A 172 2.41 -23.83 22.11
C ARG A 172 1.33 -23.92 23.20
N ARG A 173 0.21 -23.23 23.03
CA ARG A 173 -0.91 -23.26 23.98
C ARG A 173 -1.72 -24.54 23.88
N ILE A 174 -1.78 -25.15 22.71
CA ILE A 174 -2.54 -26.38 22.47
C ILE A 174 -1.71 -27.62 22.80
N PHE A 175 -0.43 -27.62 22.44
CA PHE A 175 0.46 -28.75 22.66
C PHE A 175 1.41 -28.47 23.82
N SER A 176 1.47 -29.38 24.79
CA SER A 176 2.35 -29.25 25.96
C SER A 176 3.83 -29.25 25.63
N LYS A 177 4.21 -29.92 24.53
CA LYS A 177 5.59 -29.98 24.00
C LYS A 177 5.56 -29.99 22.48
N LEU A 178 6.19 -28.99 21.87
CA LEU A 178 6.33 -28.92 20.40
C LEU A 178 7.45 -29.84 19.89
N THR A 179 8.39 -30.26 20.74
CA THR A 179 9.48 -31.16 20.36
C THR A 179 9.02 -32.50 19.81
N ASP A 180 7.84 -32.95 20.25
CA ASP A 180 7.27 -34.27 19.93
C ASP A 180 6.24 -34.17 18.78
N GLN A 181 6.06 -32.96 18.20
CA GLN A 181 5.08 -32.72 17.15
C GLN A 181 5.74 -32.66 15.77
N THR A 182 5.03 -33.16 14.77
CA THR A 182 5.38 -32.98 13.35
C THR A 182 4.62 -31.81 12.78
N VAL A 183 5.34 -30.89 12.14
CA VAL A 183 4.78 -29.69 11.50
C VAL A 183 4.86 -29.81 9.98
N LEU A 184 3.71 -29.70 9.30
CA LEU A 184 3.63 -29.59 7.85
C LEU A 184 3.42 -28.12 7.47
N LEU A 185 4.36 -27.56 6.73
CA LEU A 185 4.33 -26.21 6.18
C LEU A 185 3.95 -26.26 4.70
N ILE A 186 2.90 -25.56 4.30
CA ILE A 186 2.43 -25.52 2.92
C ILE A 186 2.69 -24.13 2.34
N GLY A 187 3.61 -24.06 1.39
CA GLY A 187 4.17 -22.85 0.81
C GLY A 187 5.67 -22.72 1.08
N ALA A 188 6.31 -21.76 0.40
CA ALA A 188 7.72 -21.39 0.59
C ALA A 188 7.92 -19.88 0.41
N GLY A 189 6.98 -19.09 0.93
CA GLY A 189 7.05 -17.63 1.00
C GLY A 189 7.60 -17.17 2.35
N GLU A 190 7.81 -15.85 2.47
CA GLU A 190 8.36 -15.19 3.68
C GLU A 190 7.62 -15.57 4.97
N THR A 191 6.29 -15.70 4.92
CA THR A 191 5.48 -16.08 6.09
C THR A 191 5.81 -17.50 6.55
N ILE A 192 5.91 -18.45 5.63
CA ILE A 192 6.24 -19.84 5.93
C ILE A 192 7.68 -19.97 6.43
N GLU A 193 8.61 -19.22 5.86
CA GLU A 193 10.01 -19.14 6.33
C GLU A 193 10.08 -18.67 7.80
N LEU A 194 9.30 -17.63 8.15
CA LEU A 194 9.19 -17.16 9.53
C LEU A 194 8.58 -18.22 10.46
N VAL A 195 7.52 -18.91 10.01
CA VAL A 195 6.91 -20.02 10.79
C VAL A 195 7.94 -21.12 11.01
N ALA A 196 8.68 -21.53 9.98
CA ALA A 196 9.73 -22.56 10.09
C ALA A 196 10.78 -22.18 11.14
N ARG A 197 11.25 -20.93 11.11
CA ARG A 197 12.20 -20.40 12.10
C ARG A 197 11.64 -20.44 13.51
N TYR A 198 10.43 -19.92 13.72
CA TYR A 198 9.80 -19.93 15.05
C TYR A 198 9.51 -21.35 15.56
N CYS A 199 9.16 -22.28 14.68
CA CYS A 199 9.03 -23.69 15.03
C CYS A 199 10.36 -24.26 15.52
N ARG A 200 11.47 -23.99 14.82
CA ARG A 200 12.82 -24.43 15.24
C ARG A 200 13.24 -23.80 16.58
N ASP A 201 13.05 -22.50 16.73
CA ASP A 201 13.34 -21.78 17.99
C ASP A 201 12.50 -22.32 19.15
N SER A 202 11.35 -22.94 18.86
CA SER A 202 10.45 -23.58 19.81
C SER A 202 10.78 -25.06 20.04
N GLY A 203 11.83 -25.58 19.40
CA GLY A 203 12.31 -26.95 19.60
C GLY A 203 11.60 -28.01 18.74
N VAL A 204 10.84 -27.62 17.70
CA VAL A 204 10.23 -28.60 16.77
C VAL A 204 11.33 -29.35 16.02
N ASN A 205 11.30 -30.67 16.09
CA ASN A 205 12.32 -31.54 15.47
C ASN A 205 11.94 -31.97 14.05
N HIS A 206 10.65 -32.18 13.78
CA HIS A 206 10.17 -32.70 12.49
C HIS A 206 9.35 -31.64 11.77
N ILE A 207 9.90 -31.12 10.66
CA ILE A 207 9.22 -30.16 9.80
C ILE A 207 9.24 -30.73 8.38
N ILE A 208 8.08 -30.74 7.73
CA ILE A 208 7.89 -31.10 6.33
C ILE A 208 7.47 -29.83 5.61
N VAL A 209 8.14 -29.48 4.52
CA VAL A 209 7.83 -28.31 3.70
C VAL A 209 7.25 -28.77 2.37
N ALA A 210 6.02 -28.40 2.07
CA ALA A 210 5.33 -28.69 0.82
C ALA A 210 5.21 -27.43 -0.04
N ASN A 211 5.64 -27.48 -1.30
CA ASN A 211 5.48 -26.36 -2.21
C ASN A 211 5.25 -26.81 -3.66
N ARG A 212 4.71 -25.92 -4.52
CA ARG A 212 4.54 -26.16 -5.96
C ARG A 212 5.90 -26.40 -6.63
N SER A 213 6.90 -25.56 -6.37
CA SER A 213 8.28 -25.78 -6.77
C SER A 213 9.00 -26.55 -5.68
N ILE A 214 9.44 -27.74 -5.99
CA ILE A 214 10.20 -28.60 -5.07
C ILE A 214 11.55 -27.97 -4.72
N GLU A 215 12.17 -27.21 -5.64
CA GLU A 215 13.43 -26.53 -5.43
C GLU A 215 13.32 -25.47 -4.35
N ARG A 216 12.20 -24.69 -4.33
CA ARG A 216 11.93 -23.71 -3.28
C ARG A 216 11.65 -24.37 -1.95
N ALA A 217 10.91 -25.47 -1.95
CA ALA A 217 10.68 -26.27 -0.75
C ALA A 217 12.02 -26.79 -0.18
N GLN A 218 12.91 -27.30 -1.05
CA GLN A 218 14.23 -27.80 -0.67
C GLN A 218 15.11 -26.70 -0.10
N THR A 219 15.17 -25.52 -0.75
CA THR A 219 15.94 -24.38 -0.24
C THR A 219 15.51 -23.98 1.17
N LEU A 220 14.20 -23.95 1.43
CA LEU A 220 13.68 -23.65 2.76
C LEU A 220 13.96 -24.80 3.75
N ALA A 221 13.78 -26.04 3.34
CA ALA A 221 14.01 -27.22 4.16
C ALA A 221 15.49 -27.35 4.59
N ASP A 222 16.42 -27.11 3.67
CA ASP A 222 17.88 -27.16 3.93
C ASP A 222 18.28 -26.12 4.99
N GLY A 223 17.72 -24.89 4.91
CA GLY A 223 17.98 -23.85 5.89
C GLY A 223 17.47 -24.17 7.31
N HIS A 224 16.55 -25.13 7.43
CA HIS A 224 15.91 -25.51 8.70
C HIS A 224 16.03 -26.99 9.06
N ASN A 225 16.92 -27.74 8.40
CA ASN A 225 17.09 -29.18 8.59
C ASN A 225 15.76 -29.95 8.57
N SER A 226 14.98 -29.73 7.50
CA SER A 226 13.61 -30.19 7.31
C SER A 226 13.49 -31.02 6.05
N GLU A 227 12.36 -31.69 5.83
CA GLU A 227 12.10 -32.48 4.63
C GLU A 227 11.27 -31.67 3.63
N ALA A 228 11.58 -31.76 2.33
CA ALA A 228 10.85 -31.11 1.26
C ALA A 228 10.01 -32.12 0.46
N ILE A 229 8.75 -31.76 0.19
CA ILE A 229 7.84 -32.52 -0.67
C ILE A 229 7.14 -31.62 -1.69
N SER A 230 6.61 -32.23 -2.75
CA SER A 230 5.72 -31.52 -3.67
C SER A 230 4.30 -31.36 -3.08
N LEU A 231 3.49 -30.42 -3.58
CA LEU A 231 2.08 -30.31 -3.17
C LEU A 231 1.29 -31.61 -3.39
N ALA A 232 1.59 -32.39 -4.41
CA ALA A 232 0.94 -33.68 -4.65
C ALA A 232 1.23 -34.69 -3.54
N GLY A 233 2.39 -34.59 -2.87
CA GLY A 233 2.76 -35.47 -1.76
C GLY A 233 2.04 -35.17 -0.44
N ILE A 234 1.30 -34.05 -0.35
CA ILE A 234 0.58 -33.68 0.87
C ILE A 234 -0.43 -34.77 1.26
N ALA A 235 -1.16 -35.33 0.30
CA ALA A 235 -2.19 -36.34 0.56
C ALA A 235 -1.62 -37.59 1.25
N ASP A 236 -0.39 -37.96 0.94
CA ASP A 236 0.28 -39.14 1.48
C ASP A 236 0.94 -38.88 2.85
N ARG A 237 1.32 -37.63 3.12
CA ARG A 237 2.10 -37.25 4.31
C ARG A 237 1.29 -36.49 5.37
N LEU A 238 0.08 -36.02 5.02
CA LEU A 238 -0.77 -35.24 5.94
C LEU A 238 -1.07 -35.97 7.25
N HIS A 239 -1.15 -37.30 7.21
CA HIS A 239 -1.41 -38.11 8.38
C HIS A 239 -0.28 -38.08 9.43
N GLU A 240 0.92 -37.65 9.08
CA GLU A 240 2.07 -37.53 9.99
C GLU A 240 2.02 -36.20 10.76
N ALA A 241 1.38 -35.16 10.19
CA ALA A 241 1.40 -33.82 10.75
C ALA A 241 0.45 -33.65 11.94
N ASP A 242 0.94 -33.17 13.06
CA ASP A 242 0.15 -32.74 14.21
C ASP A 242 -0.27 -31.27 14.08
N ILE A 243 0.54 -30.49 13.37
CA ILE A 243 0.31 -29.08 13.08
C ILE A 243 0.50 -28.85 11.58
N VAL A 244 -0.45 -28.19 10.94
CA VAL A 244 -0.38 -27.78 9.53
C VAL A 244 -0.46 -26.26 9.48
N VAL A 245 0.47 -25.62 8.80
CA VAL A 245 0.40 -24.16 8.53
C VAL A 245 0.49 -23.94 7.03
N ALA A 246 -0.53 -23.32 6.46
CA ALA A 246 -0.62 -23.03 5.03
C ALA A 246 -0.52 -21.52 4.77
N SER A 247 0.27 -21.13 3.78
CA SER A 247 0.38 -19.76 3.26
C SER A 247 0.95 -19.78 1.85
N THR A 248 0.07 -19.94 0.85
CA THR A 248 0.46 -19.91 -0.57
C THR A 248 -0.26 -18.78 -1.33
N ALA A 249 0.09 -18.59 -2.58
CA ALA A 249 -0.61 -17.71 -3.50
C ALA A 249 -1.58 -18.49 -4.42
N SER A 250 -2.08 -19.63 -3.97
CA SER A 250 -3.03 -20.42 -4.75
C SER A 250 -4.40 -19.74 -4.79
N THR A 251 -5.05 -19.79 -5.93
CA THR A 251 -6.43 -19.29 -6.09
C THR A 251 -7.48 -20.35 -5.73
N LEU A 252 -7.06 -21.59 -5.54
CA LEU A 252 -7.93 -22.72 -5.17
C LEU A 252 -7.36 -23.40 -3.93
N PRO A 253 -8.21 -23.95 -3.05
CA PRO A 253 -7.78 -24.72 -1.90
C PRO A 253 -6.86 -25.88 -2.29
N ILE A 254 -5.79 -26.07 -1.55
CA ILE A 254 -4.79 -27.13 -1.74
C ILE A 254 -5.17 -28.34 -0.90
N VAL A 255 -5.72 -28.12 0.30
CA VAL A 255 -6.10 -29.17 1.26
C VAL A 255 -7.62 -29.27 1.32
N GLY A 256 -8.17 -30.27 0.65
CA GLY A 256 -9.60 -30.56 0.64
C GLY A 256 -10.04 -31.42 1.84
N LYS A 257 -11.33 -31.31 2.22
CA LYS A 257 -11.96 -32.06 3.32
C LYS A 257 -11.72 -33.57 3.20
N GLY A 258 -11.88 -34.14 2.00
CA GLY A 258 -11.69 -35.57 1.77
C GLY A 258 -10.25 -36.05 2.04
N THR A 259 -9.25 -35.19 1.82
CA THR A 259 -7.85 -35.50 2.15
C THR A 259 -7.61 -35.53 3.66
N VAL A 260 -8.20 -34.56 4.36
CA VAL A 260 -8.12 -34.50 5.83
C VAL A 260 -8.85 -35.69 6.46
N GLU A 261 -10.03 -36.04 5.99
CA GLU A 261 -10.76 -37.22 6.48
C GLU A 261 -9.96 -38.52 6.32
N ARG A 262 -9.26 -38.70 5.19
CA ARG A 262 -8.37 -39.88 5.00
C ARG A 262 -7.21 -39.86 5.98
N ALA A 263 -6.58 -38.71 6.16
CA ALA A 263 -5.48 -38.55 7.12
C ALA A 263 -5.92 -38.85 8.56
N LEU A 264 -7.08 -38.33 8.99
CA LEU A 264 -7.64 -38.60 10.32
C LEU A 264 -7.88 -40.08 10.58
N LYS A 265 -8.39 -40.84 9.61
CA LYS A 265 -8.58 -42.29 9.72
C LYS A 265 -7.24 -43.00 9.97
N ILE A 266 -6.18 -42.64 9.24
CA ILE A 266 -4.83 -43.22 9.43
C ILE A 266 -4.28 -42.86 10.82
N ARG A 267 -4.51 -41.60 11.25
CA ARG A 267 -4.12 -41.10 12.59
C ARG A 267 -4.93 -41.66 13.73
N ARG A 268 -5.91 -42.55 13.48
CA ARG A 268 -6.85 -43.05 14.48
C ARG A 268 -7.52 -41.94 15.28
N HIS A 269 -7.94 -40.87 14.55
CA HIS A 269 -8.60 -39.71 15.11
C HIS A 269 -7.78 -38.88 16.10
N LYS A 270 -6.43 -38.97 16.07
CA LYS A 270 -5.56 -38.05 16.81
C LYS A 270 -5.79 -36.63 16.28
N PRO A 271 -6.10 -35.66 17.15
CA PRO A 271 -6.38 -34.30 16.73
C PRO A 271 -5.26 -33.65 15.89
N VAL A 272 -5.63 -32.76 14.99
CA VAL A 272 -4.71 -31.96 14.18
C VAL A 272 -5.07 -30.48 14.29
N LEU A 273 -4.06 -29.65 14.52
CA LEU A 273 -4.16 -28.19 14.43
C LEU A 273 -3.84 -27.75 13.00
N MET A 274 -4.75 -27.05 12.38
CA MET A 274 -4.58 -26.51 11.03
C MET A 274 -4.71 -24.99 11.09
N ILE A 275 -3.75 -24.27 10.52
CA ILE A 275 -3.69 -22.81 10.51
C ILE A 275 -3.56 -22.35 9.06
N ASP A 276 -4.56 -21.65 8.56
CA ASP A 276 -4.61 -21.12 7.21
C ASP A 276 -4.34 -19.62 7.23
N LEU A 277 -3.16 -19.23 6.78
CA LEU A 277 -2.71 -17.84 6.69
C LEU A 277 -2.89 -17.26 5.30
N ALA A 278 -3.39 -18.08 4.34
CA ALA A 278 -3.55 -17.67 2.95
C ALA A 278 -4.87 -16.92 2.72
N VAL A 279 -4.83 -15.98 1.78
CA VAL A 279 -6.00 -15.36 1.17
C VAL A 279 -5.70 -15.24 -0.34
N PRO A 280 -6.46 -15.95 -1.18
CA PRO A 280 -7.53 -16.93 -0.87
C PRO A 280 -7.04 -18.12 -0.02
N ARG A 281 -7.99 -18.78 0.67
CA ARG A 281 -7.69 -19.88 1.59
C ARG A 281 -7.09 -21.09 0.88
N ASP A 282 -6.06 -21.67 1.49
CA ASP A 282 -5.41 -22.91 1.06
C ASP A 282 -6.15 -24.18 1.56
N ILE A 283 -6.97 -24.04 2.62
CA ILE A 283 -7.71 -25.14 3.25
C ILE A 283 -9.21 -24.94 3.04
N GLU A 284 -9.91 -25.96 2.56
CA GLU A 284 -11.36 -25.90 2.39
C GLU A 284 -12.08 -25.55 3.70
N PRO A 285 -13.02 -24.58 3.72
CA PRO A 285 -13.77 -24.20 4.92
C PRO A 285 -14.51 -25.35 5.61
N GLU A 286 -14.96 -26.30 4.82
CA GLU A 286 -15.68 -27.50 5.25
C GLU A 286 -14.85 -28.40 6.18
N VAL A 287 -13.52 -28.27 6.15
CA VAL A 287 -12.58 -28.96 7.08
C VAL A 287 -12.90 -28.60 8.53
N ARG A 288 -13.37 -27.40 8.83
CA ARG A 288 -13.78 -26.96 10.17
C ARG A 288 -14.91 -27.82 10.75
N SER A 289 -15.70 -28.48 9.92
CA SER A 289 -16.79 -29.38 10.37
C SER A 289 -16.30 -30.73 10.91
N LEU A 290 -15.03 -31.07 10.72
CA LEU A 290 -14.46 -32.32 11.18
C LEU A 290 -14.17 -32.28 12.68
N ARG A 291 -14.61 -33.29 13.41
CA ARG A 291 -14.57 -33.32 14.89
C ARG A 291 -13.16 -33.21 15.50
N ASP A 292 -12.17 -33.79 14.82
CA ASP A 292 -10.81 -33.91 15.33
C ASP A 292 -9.86 -32.90 14.63
N VAL A 293 -10.40 -31.82 14.04
CA VAL A 293 -9.65 -30.74 13.42
C VAL A 293 -9.93 -29.42 14.12
N PHE A 294 -8.86 -28.72 14.46
CA PHE A 294 -8.90 -27.35 14.96
C PHE A 294 -8.39 -26.44 13.84
N LEU A 295 -9.31 -25.91 13.00
CA LEU A 295 -8.96 -25.02 11.91
C LEU A 295 -9.08 -23.56 12.37
N TYR A 296 -7.96 -22.84 12.28
CA TYR A 296 -7.86 -21.40 12.50
C TYR A 296 -7.46 -20.70 11.21
N THR A 297 -8.10 -19.59 10.93
CA THR A 297 -7.77 -18.69 9.83
C THR A 297 -6.91 -17.53 10.30
N VAL A 298 -6.44 -16.70 9.38
CA VAL A 298 -5.71 -15.49 9.72
C VAL A 298 -6.53 -14.57 10.64
N ASP A 299 -7.85 -14.49 10.46
CA ASP A 299 -8.74 -13.66 11.30
C ASP A 299 -8.94 -14.23 12.71
N ASP A 300 -8.99 -15.56 12.86
CA ASP A 300 -9.08 -16.21 14.17
C ASP A 300 -7.82 -15.95 15.02
N LEU A 301 -6.66 -15.76 14.37
CA LEU A 301 -5.42 -15.39 15.07
C LEU A 301 -5.41 -13.94 15.57
N GLU A 302 -6.18 -13.05 14.93
CA GLU A 302 -6.29 -11.64 15.35
C GLU A 302 -6.78 -11.52 16.78
N GLU A 303 -7.86 -12.21 17.14
CA GLU A 303 -8.42 -12.19 18.48
C GLU A 303 -7.42 -12.67 19.56
N ILE A 304 -6.52 -13.58 19.17
CA ILE A 304 -5.50 -14.13 20.07
C ILE A 304 -4.38 -13.12 20.32
N VAL A 305 -4.02 -12.34 19.28
CA VAL A 305 -2.96 -11.32 19.34
C VAL A 305 -3.43 -10.07 20.08
N GLU A 306 -4.68 -9.65 19.89
CA GLU A 306 -5.24 -8.45 20.51
C GLU A 306 -5.22 -8.48 22.04
N LYS A 307 -5.30 -9.65 22.65
CA LYS A 307 -5.27 -9.80 24.12
C LYS A 307 -3.92 -9.45 24.79
N ASN A 308 -2.85 -9.19 24.00
CA ASN A 308 -1.49 -8.90 24.49
C ASN A 308 -1.02 -7.44 24.30
N ILE A 309 -1.93 -6.47 24.10
CA ILE A 309 -1.66 -5.15 23.49
C ILE A 309 -1.19 -4.04 24.46
N GLY A 310 -1.14 -4.24 25.79
CA GLY A 310 -0.88 -3.14 26.75
C GLY A 310 0.34 -2.25 26.43
N SER A 311 1.50 -2.85 26.18
CA SER A 311 2.76 -2.09 25.90
C SER A 311 2.89 -1.52 24.49
N ARG A 312 1.97 -1.86 23.58
CA ARG A 312 2.01 -1.45 22.18
C ARG A 312 1.25 -0.15 21.92
N ARG A 313 0.30 0.21 22.80
CA ARG A 313 -0.47 1.46 22.64
C ARG A 313 0.41 2.69 22.75
N GLU A 314 1.32 2.74 23.73
CA GLU A 314 2.27 3.85 23.86
C GLU A 314 3.18 3.99 22.63
N ALA A 315 3.69 2.87 22.12
CA ALA A 315 4.51 2.87 20.91
C ALA A 315 3.71 3.29 19.66
N ALA A 316 2.41 2.98 19.61
CA ALA A 316 1.52 3.44 18.54
C ALA A 316 1.26 4.94 18.61
N ASP A 317 1.06 5.49 19.80
CA ASP A 317 0.85 6.93 20.00
C ASP A 317 2.07 7.75 19.59
N ASP A 318 3.29 7.27 19.85
CA ASP A 318 4.51 7.92 19.39
C ASP A 318 4.68 7.84 17.87
N ALA A 319 4.31 6.71 17.29
CA ALA A 319 4.31 6.54 15.83
C ALA A 319 3.29 7.47 15.14
N GLU A 320 2.09 7.64 15.71
CA GLU A 320 1.07 8.56 15.18
C GLU A 320 1.57 10.01 15.17
N LYS A 321 2.26 10.47 16.21
CA LYS A 321 2.86 11.82 16.25
C LYS A 321 3.86 12.05 15.11
N ILE A 322 4.68 11.03 14.80
CA ILE A 322 5.60 11.10 13.66
C ILE A 322 4.82 11.18 12.35
N ILE A 323 3.82 10.34 12.19
CA ILE A 323 2.97 10.27 10.99
C ILE A 323 2.29 11.61 10.75
N ASP A 324 1.66 12.21 11.75
CA ASP A 324 0.95 13.49 11.63
C ASP A 324 1.87 14.62 11.14
N LEU A 325 3.09 14.69 11.68
CA LEU A 325 4.09 15.66 11.22
C LEU A 325 4.48 15.43 9.75
N GLN A 326 4.61 14.18 9.34
CA GLN A 326 4.97 13.85 7.97
C GLN A 326 3.81 14.05 6.98
N VAL A 327 2.56 13.85 7.42
CA VAL A 327 1.36 14.21 6.65
C VAL A 327 1.33 15.71 6.37
N ILE A 328 1.53 16.55 7.39
CA ILE A 328 1.57 18.00 7.24
C ILE A 328 2.65 18.41 6.20
N ARG A 329 3.84 17.80 6.27
CA ARG A 329 4.94 18.07 5.32
C ARG A 329 4.58 17.66 3.89
N PHE A 330 4.01 16.47 3.72
CA PHE A 330 3.59 15.99 2.42
C PHE A 330 2.47 16.84 1.83
N MET A 331 1.45 17.17 2.61
CA MET A 331 0.32 17.98 2.16
C MET A 331 0.74 19.42 1.82
N ARG A 332 1.74 19.99 2.50
CA ARG A 332 2.33 21.27 2.10
C ARG A 332 2.94 21.20 0.71
N TRP A 333 3.71 20.15 0.43
CA TRP A 333 4.26 19.92 -0.90
C TRP A 333 3.14 19.68 -1.93
N PHE A 334 2.16 18.84 -1.62
CA PHE A 334 1.06 18.54 -2.53
C PHE A 334 0.24 19.80 -2.89
N ARG A 335 -0.04 20.64 -1.91
CA ARG A 335 -0.72 21.94 -2.15
C ARG A 335 0.10 22.87 -3.03
N SER A 336 1.44 22.86 -2.91
CA SER A 336 2.32 23.71 -3.73
C SER A 336 2.26 23.34 -5.23
N LEU A 337 1.85 22.13 -5.56
CA LEU A 337 1.68 21.73 -6.97
C LEU A 337 0.59 22.52 -7.71
N LYS A 338 -0.42 23.00 -6.98
CA LYS A 338 -1.52 23.81 -7.57
C LYS A 338 -1.03 25.14 -8.12
N SER A 339 0.04 25.70 -7.57
CA SER A 339 0.61 26.97 -8.02
C SER A 339 1.53 26.83 -9.24
N ILE A 340 2.02 25.62 -9.55
CA ILE A 340 2.98 25.39 -10.64
C ILE A 340 2.42 25.85 -12.01
N PRO A 341 1.19 25.49 -12.42
CA PRO A 341 0.65 25.93 -13.71
C PRO A 341 0.59 27.46 -13.82
N THR A 342 0.19 28.14 -12.74
CA THR A 342 0.14 29.60 -12.70
C THR A 342 1.53 30.22 -12.80
N ILE A 343 2.52 29.65 -12.09
CA ILE A 343 3.92 30.12 -12.17
C ILE A 343 4.47 29.94 -13.59
N LEU A 344 4.21 28.80 -14.21
CA LEU A 344 4.64 28.53 -15.59
C LEU A 344 3.95 29.46 -16.59
N ALA A 345 2.65 29.74 -16.43
CA ALA A 345 1.93 30.67 -17.27
C ALA A 345 2.48 32.09 -17.15
N ILE A 346 2.77 32.56 -15.93
CA ILE A 346 3.40 33.88 -15.70
C ILE A 346 4.77 33.94 -16.38
N ARG A 347 5.62 32.93 -16.20
CA ARG A 347 6.94 32.89 -16.83
C ARG A 347 6.83 32.92 -18.37
N GLY A 348 5.96 32.06 -18.91
CA GLY A 348 5.74 32.05 -20.38
C GLY A 348 5.23 33.37 -20.96
N GLN A 349 4.41 34.12 -20.22
CA GLN A 349 4.01 35.47 -20.62
C GLN A 349 5.18 36.46 -20.59
N ILE A 350 6.04 36.37 -19.58
CA ILE A 350 7.23 37.22 -19.46
C ILE A 350 8.21 36.94 -20.61
N ASP A 351 8.49 35.62 -20.86
CA ASP A 351 9.39 35.19 -21.92
C ASP A 351 8.89 35.65 -23.29
N ALA A 352 7.59 35.49 -23.59
CA ALA A 352 6.99 35.93 -24.84
C ALA A 352 7.06 37.44 -25.02
N LEU A 353 6.86 38.21 -23.94
CA LEU A 353 6.99 39.68 -23.96
C LEU A 353 8.44 40.09 -24.24
N GLN A 354 9.38 39.47 -23.54
CA GLN A 354 10.82 39.70 -23.69
C GLN A 354 11.25 39.44 -25.16
N ASP A 355 10.87 38.28 -25.70
CA ASP A 355 11.22 37.92 -27.09
C ASP A 355 10.63 38.90 -28.14
N SER A 356 9.40 39.36 -27.88
CA SER A 356 8.75 40.33 -28.75
C SER A 356 9.50 41.66 -28.77
N GLU A 357 9.81 42.19 -27.59
CA GLU A 357 10.49 43.47 -27.45
C GLU A 357 11.95 43.41 -27.95
N LEU A 358 12.62 42.28 -27.68
CA LEU A 358 13.99 42.05 -28.17
C LEU A 358 14.07 42.05 -29.69
N ARG A 359 13.14 41.35 -30.35
CA ARG A 359 13.07 41.39 -31.83
C ARG A 359 12.82 42.79 -32.38
N GLN A 360 12.01 43.60 -31.70
CA GLN A 360 11.81 45.01 -32.13
C GLN A 360 13.07 45.84 -31.91
N ALA A 361 13.77 45.68 -30.81
CA ALA A 361 15.02 46.37 -30.55
C ALA A 361 16.12 46.00 -31.54
N GLN A 362 16.25 44.71 -31.88
CA GLN A 362 17.19 44.26 -32.92
C GLN A 362 16.94 44.87 -34.27
N ARG A 363 15.67 44.90 -34.75
CA ARG A 363 15.29 45.55 -36.02
C ARG A 363 15.61 47.04 -36.05
N ARG A 364 15.44 47.74 -34.90
CA ARG A 364 15.77 49.17 -34.82
C ARG A 364 17.28 49.39 -34.91
N ILE A 365 18.09 48.54 -34.29
CA ILE A 365 19.55 48.59 -34.43
C ILE A 365 19.98 48.28 -35.87
N GLU A 366 19.40 47.25 -36.49
CA GLU A 366 19.66 46.90 -37.88
C GLU A 366 19.30 48.03 -38.85
N ASN A 367 18.27 48.83 -38.52
CA ASN A 367 17.87 50.03 -39.28
C ASN A 367 18.74 51.27 -39.03
N GLY A 368 19.83 51.14 -38.22
CA GLY A 368 20.82 52.16 -38.00
C GLY A 368 20.52 53.10 -36.81
N GLU A 369 19.55 52.79 -35.94
CA GLU A 369 19.30 53.56 -34.74
C GLU A 369 20.44 53.36 -33.71
N ASN A 370 20.69 54.34 -32.86
CA ASN A 370 21.73 54.27 -31.85
C ASN A 370 21.46 53.15 -30.85
N PRO A 371 22.36 52.16 -30.73
CA PRO A 371 22.15 51.02 -29.83
C PRO A 371 21.89 51.37 -28.39
N GLY A 372 22.50 52.41 -27.84
CA GLY A 372 22.29 52.91 -26.49
C GLY A 372 20.86 53.38 -26.25
N GLU A 373 20.33 54.20 -27.15
CA GLU A 373 18.94 54.66 -27.10
C GLU A 373 17.93 53.57 -27.26
N VAL A 374 18.23 52.58 -28.14
CA VAL A 374 17.39 51.41 -28.36
C VAL A 374 17.33 50.53 -27.10
N LEU A 375 18.46 50.32 -26.43
CA LEU A 375 18.50 49.56 -25.16
C LEU A 375 17.74 50.24 -24.01
N GLU A 376 17.86 51.57 -23.90
CA GLU A 376 17.07 52.32 -22.90
C GLU A 376 15.56 52.21 -23.18
N ALA A 377 15.17 52.37 -24.46
CA ALA A 377 13.80 52.27 -24.88
C ALA A 377 13.24 50.85 -24.66
N PHE A 378 14.04 49.80 -24.95
CA PHE A 378 13.72 48.42 -24.69
C PHE A 378 13.45 48.18 -23.17
N ALA A 379 14.38 48.62 -22.32
CA ALA A 379 14.24 48.45 -20.88
C ALA A 379 12.98 49.14 -20.33
N ARG A 380 12.72 50.37 -20.72
CA ARG A 380 11.52 51.12 -20.33
C ARG A 380 10.23 50.49 -20.84
N THR A 381 10.23 50.02 -22.07
CA THR A 381 9.03 49.39 -22.68
C THR A 381 8.73 48.04 -22.05
N LEU A 382 9.76 47.22 -21.82
CA LEU A 382 9.62 45.92 -21.16
C LEU A 382 9.04 46.09 -19.74
N SER A 383 9.62 47.00 -18.93
CA SER A 383 9.15 47.26 -17.58
C SER A 383 7.70 47.78 -17.56
N ARG A 384 7.36 48.72 -18.44
CA ARG A 384 6.00 49.25 -18.54
C ARG A 384 4.98 48.23 -18.96
N LYS A 385 5.29 47.38 -19.96
CA LYS A 385 4.38 46.33 -20.45
C LYS A 385 4.21 45.23 -19.42
N PHE A 386 5.27 44.86 -18.70
CA PHE A 386 5.19 43.88 -17.58
C PHE A 386 4.32 44.38 -16.43
N ALA A 387 4.46 45.66 -16.06
CA ALA A 387 3.68 46.22 -14.95
C ALA A 387 2.22 46.55 -15.35
N HIS A 388 1.89 46.65 -16.65
CA HIS A 388 0.59 47.12 -17.11
C HIS A 388 -0.57 46.23 -16.63
N ALA A 389 -0.53 44.94 -16.92
CA ALA A 389 -1.61 44.02 -16.56
C ALA A 389 -1.83 43.91 -15.03
N PRO A 390 -0.80 43.75 -14.20
CA PRO A 390 -0.95 43.79 -12.75
C PRO A 390 -1.54 45.11 -12.24
N SER A 391 -1.07 46.26 -12.77
CA SER A 391 -1.57 47.58 -12.33
C SER A 391 -3.04 47.80 -12.70
N GLN A 392 -3.49 47.35 -13.88
CA GLN A 392 -4.89 47.39 -14.27
C GLN A 392 -5.76 46.50 -13.35
N ALA A 393 -5.31 45.26 -13.06
CA ALA A 393 -6.02 44.33 -12.19
C ALA A 393 -6.18 44.89 -10.77
N LEU A 394 -5.11 45.53 -10.25
CA LEU A 394 -5.16 46.17 -8.92
C LEU A 394 -6.08 47.37 -8.85
N LYS A 395 -6.13 48.17 -9.92
CA LYS A 395 -7.06 49.30 -10.01
C LYS A 395 -8.52 48.85 -9.99
N HIS A 396 -8.87 47.84 -10.80
CA HIS A 396 -10.22 47.28 -10.77
C HIS A 396 -10.55 46.63 -9.43
N ALA A 397 -9.57 45.93 -8.79
CA ALA A 397 -9.78 45.35 -7.49
C ALA A 397 -10.12 46.38 -6.40
N ASP A 398 -9.51 47.59 -6.50
CA ASP A 398 -9.79 48.68 -5.59
C ASP A 398 -11.20 49.25 -5.82
N GLU A 399 -11.59 49.44 -7.08
CA GLU A 399 -12.92 49.88 -7.49
C GLU A 399 -14.03 48.88 -7.03
N ASP A 400 -13.74 47.58 -7.08
CA ASP A 400 -14.65 46.51 -6.68
C ASP A 400 -14.62 46.16 -5.18
N GLY A 401 -13.77 46.84 -4.37
CA GLY A 401 -13.61 46.60 -2.93
C GLY A 401 -12.92 45.28 -2.59
N ASN A 402 -12.19 44.67 -3.53
CA ASN A 402 -11.47 43.42 -3.34
C ASN A 402 -10.07 43.63 -2.73
N GLY A 403 -10.02 44.01 -1.44
CA GLY A 403 -8.79 44.22 -0.70
C GLY A 403 -7.85 43.00 -0.64
N ALA A 404 -8.40 41.78 -0.74
CA ALA A 404 -7.61 40.54 -0.70
C ALA A 404 -6.60 40.44 -1.86
N LEU A 405 -6.94 40.96 -3.06
CA LEU A 405 -6.04 40.97 -4.21
C LEU A 405 -4.90 41.98 -4.00
N ILE A 406 -5.19 43.12 -3.42
CA ILE A 406 -4.20 44.17 -3.09
C ILE A 406 -3.19 43.64 -2.08
N ASP A 407 -3.66 43.00 -0.99
CA ASP A 407 -2.81 42.35 0.01
C ASP A 407 -1.95 41.22 -0.56
N ALA A 408 -2.53 40.40 -1.46
CA ALA A 408 -1.78 39.36 -2.15
C ALA A 408 -0.66 39.94 -3.03
N ALA A 409 -0.94 41.03 -3.77
CA ALA A 409 0.07 41.71 -4.60
C ALA A 409 1.19 42.33 -3.74
N ARG A 410 0.87 42.97 -2.62
CA ARG A 410 1.88 43.48 -1.68
C ARG A 410 2.81 42.37 -1.20
N LYS A 411 2.25 41.19 -0.83
CA LYS A 411 3.05 40.03 -0.41
C LYS A 411 3.91 39.46 -1.55
N LEU A 412 3.36 39.35 -2.77
CA LEU A 412 4.07 38.82 -3.94
C LEU A 412 5.27 39.68 -4.33
N PHE A 413 5.10 41.01 -4.35
CA PHE A 413 6.13 41.97 -4.74
C PHE A 413 6.97 42.48 -3.57
N LYS A 414 6.72 41.98 -2.33
CA LYS A 414 7.41 42.40 -1.10
C LYS A 414 7.37 43.91 -0.91
N LEU A 415 6.22 44.54 -1.21
CA LEU A 415 6.03 45.95 -1.02
C LEU A 415 5.86 46.29 0.48
N PRO A 416 6.35 47.45 0.94
CA PRO A 416 6.07 47.92 2.31
C PRO A 416 4.56 48.15 2.48
N ASP A 417 4.11 48.12 3.75
CA ASP A 417 2.73 48.39 4.14
C ASP A 417 2.31 49.84 3.89
#